data_4ac3124bf7ab1f0f673d00b29374b811
#
_entry.id   4ac3124bf7ab1f0f673d00b29374b811
#
_cell.length_a   1.000
_cell.length_b   1.000
_cell.length_c   1.000
_cell.angle_alpha   90.00
_cell.angle_beta   90.00
_cell.angle_gamma   90.00
#
_symmetry.space_group_name_H-M   'P 1'
#
loop_
_entity.id
_entity.type
_entity.pdbx_description
1 polymer ?
#
loop_
_entity_poly.entity_id
_entity_poly.type
_entity_poly.pdbx_seq_one_letter_code
_entity_poly.pdbx_strand_id
1 'polypeptide(L)'
;MEIGKKLKDARMKSGFTQETVAERINVSRQTISNWENEKSYPDIISVIELSSLYSISLDDLLKGDERMMEHLEESTNVVKSNQKLIGAIILNIITVILLITLSMFLPDKIYYLIMVFCLAIVSSAVSVSYTHLTLPT
;
A
#
# COMPACT_ATOMS: atom_id res chain seq x y z
N MET A 1 -6.99 1.76 -25.15
CA MET A 1 -5.94 0.82 -25.56
C MET A 1 -5.29 0.37 -24.27
N GLU A 2 -5.43 -0.90 -23.96
CA GLU A 2 -5.10 -1.45 -22.65
C GLU A 2 -3.58 -1.55 -22.45
N ILE A 3 -3.12 -1.38 -21.20
CA ILE A 3 -1.70 -1.28 -20.85
C ILE A 3 -0.89 -2.49 -21.31
N GLY A 4 -1.45 -3.70 -21.26
CA GLY A 4 -0.74 -4.92 -21.65
C GLY A 4 -0.24 -4.88 -23.09
N LYS A 5 -1.08 -4.40 -24.01
CA LYS A 5 -0.69 -4.21 -25.41
C LYS A 5 0.39 -3.16 -25.58
N LYS A 6 0.29 -2.05 -24.85
CA LYS A 6 1.31 -0.99 -24.89
C LYS A 6 2.66 -1.47 -24.36
N LEU A 7 2.67 -2.23 -23.26
CA LEU A 7 3.88 -2.84 -22.70
C LEU A 7 4.54 -3.79 -23.72
N LYS A 8 3.75 -4.66 -24.34
CA LYS A 8 4.22 -5.59 -25.35
C LYS A 8 4.81 -4.86 -26.56
N ASP A 9 4.11 -3.86 -27.08
CA ASP A 9 4.55 -3.07 -28.23
C ASP A 9 5.85 -2.29 -27.91
N ALA A 10 5.93 -1.70 -26.70
CA ALA A 10 7.11 -0.98 -26.25
C ALA A 10 8.32 -1.93 -26.09
N ARG A 11 8.12 -3.10 -25.49
CA ARG A 11 9.16 -4.12 -25.38
C ARG A 11 9.69 -4.55 -26.76
N MET A 12 8.78 -4.85 -27.69
CA MET A 12 9.16 -5.27 -29.03
C MET A 12 9.93 -4.19 -29.80
N LYS A 13 9.50 -2.93 -29.67
CA LYS A 13 10.22 -1.77 -30.27
C LYS A 13 11.61 -1.60 -29.68
N SER A 14 11.77 -1.88 -28.39
CA SER A 14 13.07 -1.83 -27.70
C SER A 14 13.97 -3.05 -27.97
N GLY A 15 13.48 -4.05 -28.69
CA GLY A 15 14.23 -5.25 -29.04
C GLY A 15 14.46 -6.22 -27.86
N PHE A 16 13.71 -6.08 -26.76
CA PHE A 16 13.87 -6.94 -25.60
C PHE A 16 12.97 -8.17 -25.67
N THR A 17 13.48 -9.29 -25.12
CA THR A 17 12.66 -10.47 -24.82
C THR A 17 11.94 -10.30 -23.48
N GLN A 18 10.88 -11.07 -23.24
CA GLN A 18 10.21 -11.09 -21.92
C GLN A 18 11.19 -11.50 -20.80
N GLU A 19 12.13 -12.40 -21.08
CA GLU A 19 13.16 -12.83 -20.15
C GLU A 19 14.09 -11.67 -19.77
N THR A 20 14.62 -10.97 -20.77
CA THR A 20 15.51 -9.82 -20.55
C THR A 20 14.84 -8.71 -19.72
N VAL A 21 13.56 -8.44 -19.96
CA VAL A 21 12.81 -7.45 -19.18
C VAL A 21 12.64 -7.94 -17.75
N ALA A 22 12.24 -9.18 -17.57
CA ALA A 22 12.03 -9.80 -16.26
C ALA A 22 13.29 -9.72 -15.37
N GLU A 23 14.45 -10.04 -15.95
CA GLU A 23 15.75 -9.91 -15.27
C GLU A 23 16.06 -8.46 -14.87
N ARG A 24 15.79 -7.49 -15.75
CA ARG A 24 16.13 -6.08 -15.51
C ARG A 24 15.31 -5.41 -14.43
N ILE A 25 14.04 -5.80 -14.30
CA ILE A 25 13.14 -5.25 -13.26
C ILE A 25 12.88 -6.24 -12.11
N ASN A 26 13.69 -7.30 -12.04
CA ASN A 26 13.70 -8.28 -10.95
C ASN A 26 12.33 -8.95 -10.68
N VAL A 27 11.64 -9.35 -11.75
CA VAL A 27 10.40 -10.14 -11.68
C VAL A 27 10.54 -11.45 -12.47
N SER A 28 9.53 -12.33 -12.39
CA SER A 28 9.53 -13.54 -13.20
C SER A 28 9.13 -13.25 -14.66
N ARG A 29 9.64 -14.04 -15.61
CA ARG A 29 9.17 -13.99 -17.02
C ARG A 29 7.66 -14.19 -17.10
N GLN A 30 7.10 -15.05 -16.25
CA GLN A 30 5.65 -15.29 -16.17
C GLN A 30 4.87 -14.04 -15.79
N THR A 31 5.43 -13.22 -14.90
CA THR A 31 4.84 -11.93 -14.49
C THR A 31 4.74 -10.99 -15.70
N ILE A 32 5.82 -10.84 -16.48
CA ILE A 32 5.81 -10.03 -17.70
C ILE A 32 4.76 -10.55 -18.69
N SER A 33 4.71 -11.87 -18.90
CA SER A 33 3.70 -12.49 -19.76
C SER A 33 2.27 -12.22 -19.29
N ASN A 34 2.03 -12.26 -17.99
CA ASN A 34 0.72 -11.98 -17.42
C ASN A 34 0.30 -10.52 -17.65
N TRP A 35 1.21 -9.57 -17.46
CA TRP A 35 0.94 -8.14 -17.71
C TRP A 35 0.66 -7.86 -19.19
N GLU A 36 1.46 -8.40 -20.11
CA GLU A 36 1.27 -8.23 -21.56
C GLU A 36 -0.01 -8.90 -22.10
N ASN A 37 -0.51 -9.92 -21.42
CA ASN A 37 -1.75 -10.62 -21.75
C ASN A 37 -2.94 -10.22 -20.85
N GLU A 38 -2.79 -9.15 -20.05
CA GLU A 38 -3.85 -8.56 -19.23
C GLU A 38 -4.47 -9.51 -18.19
N LYS A 39 -3.70 -10.53 -17.77
CA LYS A 39 -4.09 -11.45 -16.70
C LYS A 39 -3.87 -10.86 -15.30
N SER A 40 -3.00 -9.88 -15.19
CA SER A 40 -2.74 -9.07 -13.99
C SER A 40 -2.17 -7.72 -14.40
N TYR A 41 -2.22 -6.75 -13.49
CA TYR A 41 -1.64 -5.43 -13.69
C TYR A 41 -0.29 -5.32 -12.99
N PRO A 42 0.67 -4.55 -13.55
CA PRO A 42 1.89 -4.18 -12.84
C PRO A 42 1.57 -3.19 -11.71
N ASP A 43 2.35 -3.20 -10.65
CA ASP A 43 2.31 -2.16 -9.62
C ASP A 43 2.97 -0.86 -10.13
N ILE A 44 2.80 0.24 -9.37
CA ILE A 44 3.30 1.57 -9.78
C ILE A 44 4.83 1.59 -9.93
N ILE A 45 5.56 0.84 -9.12
CA ILE A 45 7.03 0.78 -9.19
C ILE A 45 7.44 0.09 -10.48
N SER A 46 6.85 -1.07 -10.78
CA SER A 46 7.07 -1.80 -12.03
C SER A 46 6.72 -0.98 -13.26
N VAL A 47 5.63 -0.18 -13.23
CA VAL A 47 5.26 0.72 -14.32
C VAL A 47 6.31 1.79 -14.55
N ILE A 48 6.86 2.40 -13.49
CA ILE A 48 7.94 3.40 -13.57
C ILE A 48 9.21 2.78 -14.14
N GLU A 49 9.59 1.59 -13.68
CA GLU A 49 10.77 0.86 -14.17
C GLU A 49 10.63 0.50 -15.66
N LEU A 50 9.47 -0.01 -16.07
CA LEU A 50 9.17 -0.33 -17.47
C LEU A 50 9.15 0.93 -18.35
N SER A 51 8.57 2.03 -17.89
CA SER A 51 8.61 3.34 -18.57
C SER A 51 10.06 3.77 -18.84
N SER A 52 10.91 3.70 -17.82
CA SER A 52 12.34 4.02 -17.93
C SER A 52 13.07 3.06 -18.86
N LEU A 53 12.82 1.75 -18.73
CA LEU A 53 13.47 0.72 -19.52
C LEU A 53 13.16 0.82 -21.03
N TYR A 54 11.92 1.15 -21.37
CA TYR A 54 11.47 1.29 -22.75
C TYR A 54 11.62 2.71 -23.31
N SER A 55 12.09 3.67 -22.49
CA SER A 55 12.21 5.09 -22.87
C SER A 55 10.90 5.69 -23.39
N ILE A 56 9.79 5.33 -22.77
CA ILE A 56 8.46 5.88 -23.04
C ILE A 56 7.95 6.65 -21.82
N SER A 57 7.13 7.68 -22.04
CA SER A 57 6.58 8.45 -20.93
C SER A 57 5.57 7.62 -20.13
N LEU A 58 5.50 7.88 -18.83
CA LEU A 58 4.50 7.26 -17.95
C LEU A 58 3.07 7.63 -18.41
N ASP A 59 2.88 8.88 -18.87
CA ASP A 59 1.61 9.34 -19.39
C ASP A 59 1.19 8.57 -20.64
N ASP A 60 2.09 8.32 -21.59
CA ASP A 60 1.80 7.53 -22.79
C ASP A 60 1.44 6.08 -22.45
N LEU A 61 2.07 5.54 -21.40
CA LEU A 61 1.80 4.18 -20.94
C LEU A 61 0.40 4.06 -20.31
N LEU A 62 0.04 5.01 -19.46
CA LEU A 62 -1.19 4.97 -18.66
C LEU A 62 -2.40 5.60 -19.38
N LYS A 63 -2.19 6.48 -20.34
CA LYS A 63 -3.25 7.23 -21.01
C LYS A 63 -4.27 6.32 -21.68
N GLY A 64 -5.54 6.49 -21.31
CA GLY A 64 -6.67 5.76 -21.89
C GLY A 64 -6.89 4.36 -21.34
N ASP A 65 -6.24 4.02 -20.21
CA ASP A 65 -6.50 2.79 -19.48
C ASP A 65 -7.08 3.11 -18.10
N GLU A 66 -8.41 3.29 -18.07
CA GLU A 66 -9.14 3.62 -16.84
C GLU A 66 -9.02 2.53 -15.78
N ARG A 67 -8.96 1.24 -16.18
CA ARG A 67 -8.81 0.12 -15.24
C ARG A 67 -7.45 0.12 -14.54
N MET A 68 -6.39 0.45 -15.29
CA MET A 68 -5.07 0.58 -14.71
C MET A 68 -5.00 1.75 -13.73
N MET A 69 -5.63 2.89 -14.06
CA MET A 69 -5.70 4.04 -13.17
C MET A 69 -6.45 3.70 -11.87
N GLU A 70 -7.60 3.03 -11.97
CA GLU A 70 -8.37 2.56 -10.82
C GLU A 70 -7.54 1.61 -9.93
N HIS A 71 -6.84 0.65 -10.53
CA HIS A 71 -5.96 -0.28 -9.81
C HIS A 71 -4.83 0.43 -9.06
N LEU A 72 -4.22 1.45 -9.67
CA LEU A 72 -3.18 2.26 -9.04
C LEU A 72 -3.73 3.11 -7.89
N GLU A 73 -4.92 3.69 -8.05
CA GLU A 73 -5.59 4.45 -6.98
C GLU A 73 -5.95 3.55 -5.80
N GLU A 74 -6.49 2.37 -6.04
CA GLU A 74 -6.82 1.40 -4.99
C GLU A 74 -5.57 0.99 -4.20
N SER A 75 -4.49 0.62 -4.88
CA SER A 75 -3.23 0.25 -4.24
C SER A 75 -2.63 1.40 -3.41
N THR A 76 -2.76 2.65 -3.88
CA THR A 76 -2.31 3.85 -3.15
C THR A 76 -3.17 4.14 -1.93
N ASN A 77 -4.47 3.90 -2.00
CA ASN A 77 -5.41 4.10 -0.88
C ASN A 77 -5.17 3.10 0.25
N VAL A 78 -4.84 1.84 -0.07
CA VAL A 78 -4.44 0.84 0.93
C VAL A 78 -3.20 1.28 1.69
N VAL A 79 -2.18 1.80 1.01
CA VAL A 79 -0.95 2.32 1.65
C VAL A 79 -1.26 3.49 2.58
N LYS A 80 -2.08 4.45 2.14
CA LYS A 80 -2.49 5.61 2.97
C LYS A 80 -3.30 5.19 4.19
N SER A 81 -4.18 4.20 4.05
CA SER A 81 -4.97 3.65 5.17
C SER A 81 -4.06 2.98 6.19
N ASN A 82 -3.09 2.19 5.77
CA ASN A 82 -2.11 1.56 6.65
C ASN A 82 -1.23 2.57 7.38
N GLN A 83 -0.82 3.66 6.73
CA GLN A 83 -0.04 4.72 7.39
C GLN A 83 -0.85 5.42 8.50
N LYS A 84 -2.14 5.69 8.28
CA LYS A 84 -3.02 6.26 9.32
C LYS A 84 -3.19 5.30 10.49
N LEU A 85 -3.34 4.01 10.24
CA LEU A 85 -3.46 2.99 11.27
C LEU A 85 -2.17 2.90 12.12
N ILE A 86 -1.01 2.88 11.48
CA ILE A 86 0.30 2.87 12.16
C ILE A 86 0.47 4.14 13.01
N GLY A 87 0.11 5.31 12.49
CA GLY A 87 0.14 6.57 13.25
C GLY A 87 -0.75 6.54 14.49
N ALA A 88 -1.96 5.99 14.38
CA ALA A 88 -2.88 5.83 15.52
C ALA A 88 -2.33 4.88 16.59
N ILE A 89 -1.71 3.77 16.18
CA ILE A 89 -1.07 2.81 17.09
C ILE A 89 0.10 3.46 17.83
N ILE A 90 0.95 4.18 17.15
CA ILE A 90 2.10 4.89 17.76
C ILE A 90 1.62 5.93 18.76
N LEU A 91 0.62 6.73 18.41
CA LEU A 91 0.05 7.72 19.31
C LEU A 91 -0.54 7.06 20.56
N ASN A 92 -1.23 5.93 20.42
CA ASN A 92 -1.79 5.18 21.54
C ASN A 92 -0.69 4.66 22.48
N ILE A 93 0.40 4.11 21.93
CA ILE A 93 1.56 3.64 22.71
C ILE A 93 2.19 4.79 23.50
N ILE A 94 2.38 5.95 22.89
CA ILE A 94 2.94 7.14 23.55
C ILE A 94 2.05 7.57 24.71
N THR A 95 0.72 7.59 24.50
CA THR A 95 -0.25 7.96 25.54
C THR A 95 -0.21 7.01 26.72
N VAL A 96 -0.11 5.70 26.47
CA VAL A 96 -0.02 4.69 27.53
C VAL A 96 1.28 4.87 28.34
N ILE A 97 2.42 5.08 27.67
CA ILE A 97 3.71 5.32 28.34
C ILE A 97 3.63 6.59 29.21
N LEU A 98 3.03 7.66 28.70
CA LEU A 98 2.86 8.91 29.44
C LEU A 98 2.00 8.70 30.69
N LEU A 99 0.91 7.94 30.59
CA LEU A 99 0.04 7.62 31.73
C LEU A 99 0.75 6.75 32.78
N ILE A 100 1.56 5.79 32.36
CA ILE A 100 2.37 4.95 33.28
C ILE A 100 3.39 5.81 34.02
N THR A 101 4.10 6.72 33.34
CA THR A 101 5.06 7.59 33.98
C THR A 101 4.40 8.58 34.95
N LEU A 102 3.25 9.12 34.59
CA LEU A 102 2.48 10.02 35.44
C LEU A 102 1.95 9.30 36.70
N SER A 103 1.58 8.01 36.56
CA SER A 103 1.07 7.21 37.69
C SER A 103 2.11 6.98 38.78
N MET A 104 3.41 7.02 38.46
CA MET A 104 4.48 6.89 39.43
C MET A 104 4.61 8.11 40.37
N PHE A 105 4.03 9.26 39.99
CA PHE A 105 4.06 10.51 40.76
C PHE A 105 2.77 10.81 41.56
N LEU A 106 1.72 9.97 41.39
CA LEU A 106 0.41 10.21 41.96
C LEU A 106 0.09 9.24 43.11
N PRO A 107 -0.64 9.68 44.22
CA PRO A 107 -0.98 8.80 45.32
C PRO A 107 -1.97 7.69 44.91
N ASP A 108 -1.89 6.54 45.57
CA ASP A 108 -2.50 5.24 45.26
C ASP A 108 -4.00 5.23 44.86
N LYS A 109 -4.79 6.21 45.30
CA LYS A 109 -6.22 6.26 44.97
C LYS A 109 -6.53 6.65 43.51
N ILE A 110 -5.61 7.29 42.82
CA ILE A 110 -5.77 7.74 41.43
C ILE A 110 -5.37 6.61 40.45
N TYR A 111 -4.63 5.63 40.93
CA TYR A 111 -4.17 4.51 40.14
C TYR A 111 -5.29 3.71 39.46
N TYR A 112 -6.40 3.49 40.19
CA TYR A 112 -7.57 2.79 39.69
C TYR A 112 -8.28 3.53 38.54
N LEU A 113 -8.40 4.85 38.63
CA LEU A 113 -9.01 5.67 37.59
C LEU A 113 -8.19 5.67 36.30
N ILE A 114 -6.86 5.74 36.42
CA ILE A 114 -5.94 5.69 35.27
C ILE A 114 -6.00 4.32 34.58
N MET A 115 -6.06 3.23 35.35
CA MET A 115 -6.15 1.88 34.81
C MET A 115 -7.45 1.63 34.02
N VAL A 116 -8.58 2.12 34.51
CA VAL A 116 -9.88 2.05 33.82
C VAL A 116 -9.88 2.88 32.54
N PHE A 117 -9.26 4.06 32.58
CA PHE A 117 -9.15 4.94 31.41
C PHE A 117 -8.25 4.34 30.31
N CYS A 118 -7.13 3.70 30.68
CA CYS A 118 -6.27 2.98 29.75
C CYS A 118 -6.99 1.80 29.08
N LEU A 119 -7.76 1.01 29.85
CA LEU A 119 -8.58 -0.08 29.31
C LEU A 119 -9.64 0.39 28.33
N ALA A 120 -10.29 1.53 28.61
CA ALA A 120 -11.27 2.12 27.71
C ALA A 120 -10.66 2.61 26.39
N ILE A 121 -9.45 3.20 26.41
CA ILE A 121 -8.74 3.63 25.20
C ILE A 121 -8.33 2.43 24.35
N VAL A 122 -7.78 1.38 24.95
CA VAL A 122 -7.40 0.15 24.24
C VAL A 122 -8.62 -0.52 23.63
N SER A 123 -9.73 -0.60 24.36
CA SER A 123 -11.00 -1.16 23.87
C SER A 123 -11.55 -0.36 22.68
N SER A 124 -11.50 0.96 22.72
CA SER A 124 -11.97 1.82 21.63
C SER A 124 -11.08 1.69 20.38
N ALA A 125 -9.76 1.58 20.53
CA ALA A 125 -8.83 1.39 19.43
C ALA A 125 -9.02 0.03 18.73
N VAL A 126 -9.27 -1.02 19.51
CA VAL A 126 -9.60 -2.36 19.01
C VAL A 126 -10.94 -2.35 18.26
N SER A 127 -11.97 -1.68 18.81
CA SER A 127 -13.28 -1.56 18.16
C SER A 127 -13.21 -0.84 16.80
N VAL A 128 -12.42 0.24 16.69
CA VAL A 128 -12.21 0.95 15.42
C VAL A 128 -11.47 0.07 14.40
N SER A 129 -10.51 -0.73 14.86
CA SER A 129 -9.79 -1.66 13.98
C SER A 129 -10.71 -2.76 13.42
N TYR A 130 -11.63 -3.29 14.22
CA TYR A 130 -12.60 -4.29 13.77
C TYR A 130 -13.65 -3.73 12.81
N THR A 131 -14.12 -2.50 13.00
CA THR A 131 -15.10 -1.88 12.09
C THR A 131 -14.54 -1.59 10.71
N HIS A 132 -13.23 -1.32 10.58
CA HIS A 132 -12.55 -1.15 9.28
C HIS A 132 -12.28 -2.48 8.55
N LEU A 133 -12.18 -3.60 9.26
CA LEU A 133 -11.96 -4.93 8.67
C LEU A 133 -13.25 -5.61 8.20
N THR A 134 -14.42 -5.15 8.67
CA THR A 134 -15.72 -5.81 8.42
C THR A 134 -16.65 -5.05 7.49
N LEU A 135 -16.23 -3.92 6.90
CA LEU A 135 -17.03 -3.25 5.87
C LEU A 135 -16.92 -4.05 4.56
N PRO A 136 -18.01 -4.67 4.09
CA PRO A 136 -18.03 -5.31 2.77
C PRO A 136 -17.92 -4.22 1.69
N THR A 137 -17.09 -4.50 0.71
CA THR A 137 -16.95 -3.76 -0.56
C THR A 137 -18.28 -3.73 -1.31
#